data_5cf7e1cf84d3cfa80eb39f37e83590b9
#
_entry.id   5cf7e1cf84d3cfa80eb39f37e83590b9
#
_cell.length_a   1.000
_cell.length_b   1.000
_cell.length_c   1.000
_cell.angle_alpha   90.00
_cell.angle_beta   90.00
_cell.angle_gamma   90.00
#
_symmetry.space_group_name_H-M   'P 1'
#
loop_
_entity.id
_entity.type
_entity.pdbx_description
1 polymer ?
#
loop_
_entity_poly.entity_id
_entity_poly.type
_entity_poly.pdbx_seq_one_letter_code
_entity_poly.pdbx_strand_id
1 'polypeptide(L)'
;PMEWKAVQTSTRISVPTTSDPIKSVGKGFSFLELMVVIALAALLAGYAVPNFTALFTSPQENEYQHLTKVLRMLRTDAVLRSRAYCLSFDLKEQKLIPGMIGPEGCGDGENQEEDWPKWLMEHQFPEELVLQDARYSTNTPSQNPSSAFEVLIDNSGFVTPFVLTFAERDGLRFWEMERVGILGKLELRESQ
;
A
#
# COMPACT_ATOMS: atom_id res chain seq x y z
N PRO A 1 25.59 60.16 56.26
CA PRO A 1 25.93 60.26 54.83
C PRO A 1 27.12 59.33 54.59
N MET A 2 26.84 58.24 53.81
CA MET A 2 27.90 57.29 53.46
C MET A 2 28.36 57.64 52.03
N GLU A 3 29.61 58.03 51.94
CA GLU A 3 30.29 58.26 50.66
C GLU A 3 30.68 56.97 50.04
N TRP A 4 30.22 56.74 48.83
CA TRP A 4 30.64 55.62 47.98
C TRP A 4 31.84 56.05 47.11
N LYS A 5 33.02 55.54 47.43
CA LYS A 5 34.19 55.66 46.57
C LYS A 5 34.12 54.68 45.43
N ALA A 6 33.97 55.19 44.24
CA ALA A 6 34.05 54.39 43.01
C ALA A 6 35.52 53.99 42.78
N VAL A 7 35.77 52.70 42.82
CA VAL A 7 37.07 52.13 42.44
C VAL A 7 37.02 51.88 40.94
N GLN A 8 37.69 52.65 40.13
CA GLN A 8 37.91 52.43 38.73
C GLN A 8 39.04 51.40 38.50
N THR A 9 38.72 50.18 38.25
CA THR A 9 39.68 49.18 37.86
C THR A 9 39.82 49.20 36.35
N SER A 10 40.85 49.81 35.77
CA SER A 10 41.20 49.85 34.38
C SER A 10 41.91 48.55 34.00
N THR A 11 41.14 47.57 33.46
CA THR A 11 41.74 46.35 32.90
C THR A 11 42.16 46.64 31.46
N ARG A 12 43.42 46.77 31.20
CA ARG A 12 43.95 46.83 29.84
C ARG A 12 43.95 45.43 29.25
N ILE A 13 43.02 45.18 28.33
CA ILE A 13 42.99 44.00 27.51
C ILE A 13 44.03 44.18 26.39
N SER A 14 45.14 43.45 26.49
CA SER A 14 46.12 43.35 25.41
C SER A 14 45.57 42.40 24.36
N VAL A 15 45.15 42.92 23.22
CA VAL A 15 44.72 42.14 22.06
C VAL A 15 46.00 41.67 21.34
N PRO A 16 46.28 40.37 21.23
CA PRO A 16 47.39 39.93 20.41
C PRO A 16 47.00 40.10 18.94
N THR A 17 47.63 41.04 18.28
CA THR A 17 47.56 41.21 16.81
C THR A 17 48.42 40.16 16.16
N THR A 18 47.90 38.96 16.00
CA THR A 18 48.50 37.94 15.11
C THR A 18 47.63 37.87 13.87
N SER A 19 47.90 38.73 12.93
CA SER A 19 47.37 38.69 11.58
C SER A 19 48.17 37.68 10.73
N ASP A 20 47.98 36.41 10.99
CA ASP A 20 48.35 35.41 10.01
C ASP A 20 47.28 35.40 8.92
N PRO A 21 47.62 35.68 7.66
CA PRO A 21 46.67 35.54 6.58
C PRO A 21 46.42 34.04 6.38
N ILE A 22 45.23 33.60 6.84
CA ILE A 22 44.71 32.29 6.49
C ILE A 22 44.57 32.31 4.97
N LYS A 23 45.56 31.77 4.29
CA LYS A 23 45.48 31.40 2.87
C LYS A 23 44.41 30.32 2.76
N SER A 24 43.16 30.74 2.68
CA SER A 24 42.08 29.87 2.19
C SER A 24 42.37 29.60 0.73
N VAL A 25 43.08 28.50 0.48
CA VAL A 25 43.18 27.92 -0.86
C VAL A 25 41.80 27.35 -1.16
N GLY A 26 40.87 28.23 -1.57
CA GLY A 26 39.62 27.85 -2.14
C GLY A 26 39.88 27.10 -3.44
N LYS A 27 40.08 25.79 -3.35
CA LYS A 27 40.03 24.94 -4.53
C LYS A 27 38.56 24.98 -4.97
N GLY A 28 38.24 25.84 -5.92
CA GLY A 28 36.96 25.84 -6.59
C GLY A 28 36.76 24.48 -7.25
N PHE A 29 35.59 23.90 -7.10
CA PHE A 29 35.19 22.68 -7.82
C PHE A 29 35.38 22.91 -9.32
N SER A 30 36.04 21.99 -10.00
CA SER A 30 36.13 22.08 -11.45
C SER A 30 34.75 21.70 -12.05
N PHE A 31 34.42 22.31 -13.19
CA PHE A 31 33.20 21.98 -13.91
C PHE A 31 33.09 20.48 -14.21
N LEU A 32 34.18 19.83 -14.51
CA LEU A 32 34.25 18.39 -14.75
C LEU A 32 33.89 17.58 -13.49
N GLU A 33 34.36 18.01 -12.31
CA GLU A 33 34.06 17.34 -11.03
C GLU A 33 32.56 17.43 -10.71
N LEU A 34 31.93 18.59 -10.96
CA LEU A 34 30.48 18.75 -10.82
C LEU A 34 29.72 17.81 -11.76
N MET A 35 30.14 17.70 -13.02
CA MET A 35 29.52 16.80 -14.00
C MET A 35 29.61 15.33 -13.56
N VAL A 36 30.77 14.90 -13.06
CA VAL A 36 30.97 13.53 -12.55
C VAL A 36 30.07 13.27 -11.34
N VAL A 37 29.98 14.20 -10.40
CA VAL A 37 29.12 14.07 -9.22
C VAL A 37 27.65 13.95 -9.61
N ILE A 38 27.17 14.79 -10.53
CA ILE A 38 25.78 14.71 -11.02
C ILE A 38 25.52 13.39 -11.75
N ALA A 39 26.45 12.91 -12.57
CA ALA A 39 26.33 11.62 -13.25
C ALA A 39 26.25 10.46 -12.27
N LEU A 40 27.10 10.44 -11.23
CA LEU A 40 27.07 9.43 -10.18
C LEU A 40 25.78 9.50 -9.35
N ALA A 41 25.35 10.72 -8.99
CA ALA A 41 24.10 10.92 -8.26
C ALA A 41 22.88 10.43 -9.07
N ALA A 42 22.84 10.70 -10.38
CA ALA A 42 21.79 10.20 -11.26
C ALA A 42 21.78 8.68 -11.39
N LEU A 43 22.95 8.05 -11.47
CA LEU A 43 23.10 6.59 -11.47
C LEU A 43 22.59 5.97 -10.16
N LEU A 44 23.00 6.52 -9.02
CA LEU A 44 22.55 6.08 -7.70
C LEU A 44 21.06 6.28 -7.51
N ALA A 45 20.51 7.41 -7.92
CA ALA A 45 19.08 7.68 -7.86
C ALA A 45 18.29 6.69 -8.74
N GLY A 46 18.75 6.41 -9.95
CA GLY A 46 18.12 5.44 -10.85
C GLY A 46 18.08 4.02 -10.30
N TYR A 47 19.05 3.63 -9.48
CA TYR A 47 19.07 2.33 -8.82
C TYR A 47 18.28 2.32 -7.50
N ALA A 48 18.34 3.39 -6.73
CA ALA A 48 17.73 3.47 -5.40
C ALA A 48 16.20 3.65 -5.46
N VAL A 49 15.69 4.52 -6.35
CA VAL A 49 14.26 4.87 -6.40
C VAL A 49 13.33 3.66 -6.57
N PRO A 50 13.55 2.71 -7.50
CA PRO A 50 12.64 1.57 -7.63
C PRO A 50 12.64 0.65 -6.40
N ASN A 51 13.77 0.55 -5.69
CA ASN A 51 13.86 -0.29 -4.50
C ASN A 51 13.25 0.36 -3.24
N PHE A 52 13.23 1.70 -3.18
CA PHE A 52 12.62 2.41 -2.05
C PHE A 52 11.09 2.30 -2.03
N THR A 53 10.42 2.31 -3.17
CA THR A 53 8.97 2.15 -3.23
C THR A 53 8.51 0.78 -2.74
N ALA A 54 9.27 -0.28 -3.03
CA ALA A 54 8.97 -1.63 -2.54
C ALA A 54 9.12 -1.79 -1.02
N LEU A 55 9.95 -0.97 -0.37
CA LEU A 55 10.16 -1.01 1.08
C LEU A 55 9.07 -0.27 1.88
N PHE A 56 8.29 0.59 1.22
CA PHE A 56 7.26 1.41 1.90
C PHE A 56 5.83 0.93 1.65
N THR A 57 5.62 -0.01 0.74
CA THR A 57 4.29 -0.55 0.48
C THR A 57 4.09 -1.78 1.36
N SER A 58 3.21 -1.67 2.34
CA SER A 58 2.87 -2.81 3.20
C SER A 58 2.12 -3.88 2.40
N PRO A 59 2.26 -5.17 2.73
CA PRO A 59 1.50 -6.24 2.07
C PRO A 59 -0.01 -5.98 2.07
N GLN A 60 -0.54 -5.42 3.15
CA GLN A 60 -1.96 -5.08 3.30
C GLN A 60 -2.41 -4.04 2.28
N GLU A 61 -1.62 -2.98 2.09
CA GLU A 61 -1.92 -1.93 1.12
C GLU A 61 -1.87 -2.46 -0.32
N ASN A 62 -0.91 -3.34 -0.62
CA ASN A 62 -0.82 -3.98 -1.93
C ASN A 62 -2.07 -4.82 -2.23
N GLU A 63 -2.51 -5.64 -1.27
CA GLU A 63 -3.70 -6.46 -1.42
C GLU A 63 -4.97 -5.62 -1.53
N TYR A 64 -5.08 -4.57 -0.72
CA TYR A 64 -6.18 -3.62 -0.82
C TYR A 64 -6.26 -2.97 -2.20
N GLN A 65 -5.13 -2.52 -2.75
CA GLN A 65 -5.07 -1.93 -4.09
C GLN A 65 -5.38 -2.96 -5.17
N HIS A 66 -4.88 -4.19 -5.03
CA HIS A 66 -5.18 -5.28 -5.95
C HIS A 66 -6.68 -5.58 -5.99
N LEU A 67 -7.29 -5.81 -4.83
CA LEU A 67 -8.73 -6.07 -4.70
C LEU A 67 -9.58 -4.92 -5.24
N THR A 68 -9.21 -3.68 -4.92
CA THR A 68 -9.88 -2.48 -5.43
C THR A 68 -9.84 -2.43 -6.95
N LYS A 69 -8.71 -2.77 -7.55
CA LYS A 69 -8.52 -2.81 -9.00
C LYS A 69 -9.39 -3.90 -9.64
N VAL A 70 -9.34 -5.12 -9.10
CA VAL A 70 -10.14 -6.26 -9.59
C VAL A 70 -11.63 -5.94 -9.52
N LEU A 71 -12.13 -5.48 -8.38
CA LEU A 71 -13.53 -5.10 -8.21
C LEU A 71 -13.97 -4.02 -9.19
N ARG A 72 -13.15 -2.99 -9.38
CA ARG A 72 -13.46 -1.90 -10.32
C ARG A 72 -13.55 -2.42 -11.75
N MET A 73 -12.62 -3.28 -12.14
CA MET A 73 -12.58 -3.84 -13.49
C MET A 73 -13.75 -4.78 -13.73
N LEU A 74 -14.05 -5.69 -12.79
CA LEU A 74 -15.19 -6.60 -12.89
C LEU A 74 -16.52 -5.84 -12.97
N ARG A 75 -16.70 -4.79 -12.16
CA ARG A 75 -17.90 -3.95 -12.24
C ARG A 75 -18.03 -3.28 -13.60
N THR A 76 -16.95 -2.73 -14.11
CA THR A 76 -16.97 -2.06 -15.41
C THR A 76 -17.31 -3.04 -16.53
N ASP A 77 -16.71 -4.22 -16.49
CA ASP A 77 -16.96 -5.26 -17.48
C ASP A 77 -18.39 -5.83 -17.35
N ALA A 78 -18.88 -6.02 -16.13
CA ALA A 78 -20.26 -6.45 -15.85
C ALA A 78 -21.30 -5.56 -16.52
N VAL A 79 -21.13 -4.24 -16.37
CA VAL A 79 -22.02 -3.25 -16.97
C VAL A 79 -21.87 -3.22 -18.50
N LEU A 80 -20.61 -3.22 -19.00
CA LEU A 80 -20.36 -3.12 -20.44
C LEU A 80 -20.84 -4.34 -21.22
N ARG A 81 -20.66 -5.54 -20.66
CA ARG A 81 -21.05 -6.80 -21.30
C ARG A 81 -22.39 -7.35 -20.83
N SER A 82 -23.06 -6.67 -19.89
CA SER A 82 -24.33 -7.12 -19.26
C SER A 82 -24.22 -8.56 -18.72
N ARG A 83 -23.09 -8.89 -18.09
CA ARG A 83 -22.78 -10.21 -17.50
C ARG A 83 -22.60 -10.11 -16.01
N ALA A 84 -22.94 -11.17 -15.30
CA ALA A 84 -22.69 -11.25 -13.87
C ALA A 84 -21.41 -12.04 -13.60
N TYR A 85 -20.65 -11.56 -12.60
CA TYR A 85 -19.39 -12.15 -12.16
C TYR A 85 -19.47 -12.55 -10.70
N CYS A 86 -18.53 -13.37 -10.28
CA CYS A 86 -18.34 -13.72 -8.88
C CYS A 86 -16.84 -13.68 -8.52
N LEU A 87 -16.58 -13.48 -7.24
CA LEU A 87 -15.27 -13.64 -6.63
C LEU A 87 -15.37 -14.68 -5.55
N SER A 88 -14.66 -15.79 -5.69
CA SER A 88 -14.57 -16.83 -4.68
C SER A 88 -13.28 -16.66 -3.88
N PHE A 89 -13.41 -16.58 -2.56
CA PHE A 89 -12.31 -16.50 -1.62
C PHE A 89 -12.13 -17.86 -0.96
N ASP A 90 -11.05 -18.55 -1.26
CA ASP A 90 -10.71 -19.81 -0.61
C ASP A 90 -9.86 -19.54 0.63
N LEU A 91 -10.46 -19.78 1.82
CA LEU A 91 -9.79 -19.57 3.10
C LEU A 91 -8.73 -20.62 3.39
N LYS A 92 -8.83 -21.83 2.79
CA LYS A 92 -7.87 -22.91 3.02
C LYS A 92 -6.63 -22.74 2.13
N GLU A 93 -6.86 -22.48 0.85
CA GLU A 93 -5.78 -22.31 -0.11
C GLU A 93 -5.27 -20.87 -0.16
N GLN A 94 -5.90 -19.94 0.61
CA GLN A 94 -5.51 -18.55 0.71
C GLN A 94 -5.45 -17.87 -0.65
N LYS A 95 -6.48 -18.03 -1.46
CA LYS A 95 -6.54 -17.50 -2.82
C LYS A 95 -7.88 -16.86 -3.16
N LEU A 96 -7.82 -15.96 -4.13
CA LEU A 96 -8.95 -15.32 -4.77
C LEU A 96 -9.11 -15.88 -6.17
N ILE A 97 -10.29 -16.39 -6.49
CA ILE A 97 -10.64 -16.94 -7.79
C ILE A 97 -11.79 -16.12 -8.37
N PRO A 98 -11.55 -15.31 -9.41
CA PRO A 98 -12.62 -14.66 -10.14
C PRO A 98 -13.32 -15.68 -11.05
N GLY A 99 -14.64 -15.57 -11.13
CA GLY A 99 -15.46 -16.46 -11.95
C GLY A 99 -16.62 -15.74 -12.63
N MET A 100 -17.30 -16.44 -13.53
CA MET A 100 -18.60 -15.98 -14.05
C MET A 100 -19.72 -16.78 -13.40
N ILE A 101 -20.88 -16.13 -13.23
CA ILE A 101 -22.05 -16.79 -12.70
C ILE A 101 -22.67 -17.59 -13.85
N GLY A 102 -22.61 -18.92 -13.71
CA GLY A 102 -23.27 -19.87 -14.57
C GLY A 102 -24.58 -20.40 -13.96
N PRO A 103 -25.26 -21.33 -14.64
CA PRO A 103 -26.47 -21.96 -14.14
C PRO A 103 -26.29 -22.74 -12.82
N GLU A 104 -25.08 -23.20 -12.55
CA GLU A 104 -24.70 -24.00 -11.37
C GLU A 104 -24.11 -23.15 -10.24
N GLY A 105 -23.99 -21.82 -10.41
CA GLY A 105 -23.40 -20.91 -9.44
C GLY A 105 -22.14 -20.23 -9.93
N CYS A 106 -21.24 -19.90 -9.01
CA CYS A 106 -19.91 -19.37 -9.30
C CYS A 106 -19.04 -20.51 -9.83
N GLY A 107 -18.77 -20.51 -11.13
CA GLY A 107 -17.91 -21.50 -11.77
C GLY A 107 -16.53 -20.92 -12.06
N ASP A 108 -15.51 -21.69 -11.77
CA ASP A 108 -14.20 -21.55 -12.36
C ASP A 108 -14.38 -21.75 -13.85
N GLY A 109 -14.10 -20.71 -14.58
CA GLY A 109 -14.31 -20.71 -16.03
C GLY A 109 -13.38 -21.66 -16.78
N GLU A 110 -13.38 -22.97 -16.40
CA GLU A 110 -12.58 -24.01 -17.08
C GLU A 110 -12.77 -24.03 -18.61
N ASN A 111 -13.86 -23.44 -19.12
CA ASN A 111 -14.11 -23.30 -20.55
C ASN A 111 -13.91 -21.86 -21.08
N GLN A 112 -13.30 -20.96 -20.32
CA GLN A 112 -13.26 -19.53 -20.66
C GLN A 112 -11.85 -18.96 -20.73
N GLU A 113 -10.81 -19.80 -20.67
CA GLU A 113 -9.41 -19.37 -20.64
C GLU A 113 -8.96 -18.57 -21.87
N GLU A 114 -9.67 -18.67 -22.98
CA GLU A 114 -9.24 -18.04 -24.24
C GLU A 114 -9.50 -16.52 -24.30
N ASP A 115 -10.43 -15.98 -23.49
CA ASP A 115 -10.84 -14.55 -23.52
C ASP A 115 -10.65 -13.78 -22.20
N TRP A 116 -10.10 -14.42 -21.17
CA TRP A 116 -9.92 -13.77 -19.89
C TRP A 116 -8.65 -12.92 -19.85
N PRO A 117 -8.77 -11.64 -19.49
CA PRO A 117 -7.59 -10.82 -19.34
C PRO A 117 -6.72 -11.35 -18.19
N LYS A 118 -5.40 -11.36 -18.38
CA LYS A 118 -4.41 -11.87 -17.41
C LYS A 118 -4.54 -11.33 -15.98
N TRP A 119 -5.18 -10.17 -15.81
CA TRP A 119 -5.42 -9.56 -14.50
C TRP A 119 -6.62 -10.17 -13.74
N LEU A 120 -7.39 -11.03 -14.40
CA LEU A 120 -8.53 -11.76 -13.83
C LEU A 120 -8.17 -13.22 -13.51
N MET A 121 -6.89 -13.53 -13.44
CA MET A 121 -6.42 -14.85 -13.05
C MET A 121 -6.53 -15.05 -11.54
N GLU A 122 -6.50 -16.29 -11.14
CA GLU A 122 -6.34 -16.70 -9.74
C GLU A 122 -5.20 -15.91 -9.09
N HIS A 123 -5.46 -15.36 -7.91
CA HIS A 123 -4.52 -14.58 -7.14
C HIS A 123 -4.28 -15.22 -5.78
N GLN A 124 -3.03 -15.58 -5.52
CA GLN A 124 -2.59 -16.12 -4.24
C GLN A 124 -2.28 -14.95 -3.29
N PHE A 125 -2.85 -14.97 -2.07
CA PHE A 125 -2.48 -14.01 -1.06
C PHE A 125 -1.03 -14.18 -0.63
N PRO A 126 -0.31 -13.08 -0.29
CA PRO A 126 1.06 -13.16 0.17
C PRO A 126 1.15 -13.93 1.50
N GLU A 127 2.26 -14.64 1.69
CA GLU A 127 2.45 -15.48 2.89
C GLU A 127 2.42 -14.70 4.21
N GLU A 128 2.64 -13.39 4.16
CA GLU A 128 2.61 -12.50 5.32
C GLU A 128 1.18 -12.19 5.81
N LEU A 129 0.17 -12.39 4.94
CA LEU A 129 -1.24 -12.12 5.22
C LEU A 129 -2.05 -13.41 5.14
N VAL A 130 -2.79 -13.69 6.17
CA VAL A 130 -3.70 -14.84 6.23
C VAL A 130 -5.14 -14.36 6.26
N LEU A 131 -5.94 -14.72 5.27
CA LEU A 131 -7.38 -14.48 5.27
C LEU A 131 -8.03 -15.40 6.31
N GLN A 132 -8.45 -14.82 7.44
CA GLN A 132 -9.03 -15.58 8.57
C GLN A 132 -10.53 -15.71 8.48
N ASP A 133 -11.21 -14.65 8.06
CA ASP A 133 -12.67 -14.61 8.01
C ASP A 133 -13.14 -13.84 6.78
N ALA A 134 -14.27 -14.28 6.24
CA ALA A 134 -14.96 -13.61 5.15
C ALA A 134 -16.47 -13.70 5.41
N ARG A 135 -17.14 -12.56 5.46
CA ARG A 135 -18.57 -12.48 5.79
C ARG A 135 -19.27 -11.41 4.96
N TYR A 136 -20.59 -11.53 4.83
CA TYR A 136 -21.39 -10.44 4.29
C TYR A 136 -21.53 -9.32 5.32
N SER A 137 -21.51 -8.07 4.86
CA SER A 137 -21.63 -6.88 5.73
C SER A 137 -23.06 -6.70 6.31
N THR A 138 -24.02 -7.48 5.87
CA THR A 138 -25.35 -7.54 6.50
C THR A 138 -25.26 -8.31 7.81
N ASN A 139 -25.90 -7.81 8.88
CA ASN A 139 -25.90 -8.37 10.25
C ASN A 139 -26.41 -9.82 10.39
N THR A 140 -26.35 -10.61 9.35
CA THR A 140 -26.65 -12.03 9.38
C THR A 140 -25.43 -12.73 9.97
N PRO A 141 -25.57 -13.46 11.08
CA PRO A 141 -24.47 -14.20 11.66
C PRO A 141 -23.88 -15.09 10.57
N SER A 142 -22.58 -15.01 10.40
CA SER A 142 -21.81 -15.85 9.50
C SER A 142 -22.22 -17.31 9.69
N GLN A 143 -22.89 -17.88 8.71
CA GLN A 143 -22.91 -19.32 8.59
C GLN A 143 -21.46 -19.67 8.26
N ASN A 144 -20.80 -20.41 9.16
CA ASN A 144 -19.42 -20.85 8.98
C ASN A 144 -19.12 -21.13 7.52
N PRO A 145 -18.27 -20.33 6.85
CA PRO A 145 -17.96 -20.59 5.47
C PRO A 145 -17.16 -21.89 5.43
N SER A 146 -17.84 -22.93 5.01
CA SER A 146 -17.18 -24.19 4.71
C SER A 146 -16.27 -23.93 3.50
N SER A 147 -15.02 -23.53 3.75
CA SER A 147 -13.92 -23.44 2.81
C SER A 147 -13.92 -22.31 1.77
N ALA A 148 -15.04 -21.90 1.20
CA ALA A 148 -15.09 -20.86 0.18
C ALA A 148 -16.19 -19.84 0.47
N PHE A 149 -15.88 -18.55 0.29
CA PHE A 149 -16.81 -17.43 0.43
C PHE A 149 -16.97 -16.74 -0.93
N GLU A 150 -18.19 -16.50 -1.36
CA GLU A 150 -18.48 -15.96 -2.70
C GLU A 150 -19.10 -14.57 -2.62
N VAL A 151 -18.56 -13.64 -3.42
CA VAL A 151 -19.07 -12.28 -3.61
C VAL A 151 -19.61 -12.16 -5.02
N LEU A 152 -20.88 -11.77 -5.15
CA LEU A 152 -21.54 -11.62 -6.42
C LEU A 152 -21.44 -10.19 -6.95
N ILE A 153 -21.24 -10.06 -8.25
CA ILE A 153 -21.22 -8.80 -9.01
C ILE A 153 -22.28 -8.95 -10.11
N ASP A 154 -23.38 -8.24 -9.99
CA ASP A 154 -24.45 -8.33 -10.97
C ASP A 154 -24.15 -7.52 -12.26
N ASN A 155 -24.99 -7.68 -13.25
CA ASN A 155 -24.87 -7.00 -14.55
C ASN A 155 -25.14 -5.47 -14.46
N SER A 156 -25.64 -4.96 -13.34
CA SER A 156 -25.75 -3.53 -13.06
C SER A 156 -24.46 -2.96 -12.46
N GLY A 157 -23.50 -3.84 -12.14
CA GLY A 157 -22.27 -3.49 -11.44
C GLY A 157 -22.45 -3.36 -9.92
N PHE A 158 -23.58 -3.81 -9.38
CA PHE A 158 -23.73 -3.92 -7.94
C PHE A 158 -22.90 -5.10 -7.44
N VAL A 159 -22.15 -4.89 -6.37
CA VAL A 159 -21.35 -5.93 -5.70
C VAL A 159 -21.96 -6.19 -4.34
N THR A 160 -22.18 -7.43 -3.98
CA THR A 160 -22.65 -7.81 -2.65
C THR A 160 -21.73 -7.23 -1.57
N PRO A 161 -22.26 -6.51 -0.56
CA PRO A 161 -21.43 -5.99 0.54
C PRO A 161 -20.78 -7.10 1.35
N PHE A 162 -19.49 -6.96 1.62
CA PHE A 162 -18.71 -7.98 2.33
C PHE A 162 -17.63 -7.35 3.21
N VAL A 163 -17.14 -8.15 4.15
CA VAL A 163 -16.00 -7.85 5.01
C VAL A 163 -15.05 -9.02 4.95
N LEU A 164 -13.78 -8.74 4.69
CA LEU A 164 -12.68 -9.68 4.76
C LEU A 164 -11.79 -9.33 5.95
N THR A 165 -11.44 -10.30 6.76
CA THR A 165 -10.54 -10.11 7.89
C THR A 165 -9.23 -10.84 7.61
N PHE A 166 -8.16 -10.09 7.51
CA PHE A 166 -6.80 -10.60 7.37
C PHE A 166 -6.05 -10.47 8.68
N ALA A 167 -5.25 -11.47 9.01
CA ALA A 167 -4.26 -11.38 10.06
C ALA A 167 -2.85 -11.34 9.46
N GLU A 168 -1.94 -10.64 10.10
CA GLU A 168 -0.52 -10.85 9.83
C GLU A 168 -0.11 -12.24 10.33
N ARG A 169 0.92 -12.82 9.72
CA ARG A 169 1.38 -14.17 10.05
C ARG A 169 1.79 -14.35 11.53
N ASP A 170 2.20 -13.27 12.18
CA ASP A 170 2.51 -13.25 13.61
C ASP A 170 1.25 -13.24 14.51
N GLY A 171 0.08 -13.03 13.92
CA GLY A 171 -1.21 -13.00 14.64
C GLY A 171 -1.40 -11.78 15.55
N LEU A 172 -0.51 -10.77 15.47
CA LEU A 172 -0.56 -9.63 16.38
C LEU A 172 -1.43 -8.48 15.83
N ARG A 173 -1.59 -8.40 14.52
CA ARG A 173 -2.37 -7.36 13.87
C ARG A 173 -3.42 -7.94 12.95
N PHE A 174 -4.60 -7.34 12.98
CA PHE A 174 -5.73 -7.70 12.13
C PHE A 174 -6.12 -6.51 11.25
N TRP A 175 -6.52 -6.82 10.04
CA TRP A 175 -6.95 -5.85 9.05
C TRP A 175 -8.31 -6.24 8.50
N GLU A 176 -9.24 -5.32 8.52
CA GLU A 176 -10.55 -5.51 7.90
C GLU A 176 -10.63 -4.70 6.61
N MET A 177 -10.97 -5.41 5.53
CA MET A 177 -11.34 -4.81 4.25
C MET A 177 -12.84 -4.88 4.10
N GLU A 178 -13.52 -3.76 4.32
CA GLU A 178 -14.96 -3.67 4.23
C GLU A 178 -15.37 -2.95 2.95
N ARG A 179 -16.34 -3.53 2.25
CA ARG A 179 -16.97 -2.86 1.14
C ARG A 179 -18.19 -2.08 1.61
N VAL A 180 -18.08 -0.74 1.59
CA VAL A 180 -19.08 0.18 2.10
C VAL A 180 -19.88 0.84 0.97
N GLY A 181 -21.18 0.92 1.16
CA GLY A 181 -22.10 1.70 0.34
C GLY A 181 -22.43 1.12 -1.04
N ILE A 182 -23.40 1.74 -1.70
CA ILE A 182 -23.94 1.31 -3.01
C ILE A 182 -22.88 1.43 -4.12
N LEU A 183 -22.02 2.43 -4.06
CA LEU A 183 -20.95 2.64 -5.04
C LEU A 183 -19.74 1.72 -4.82
N GLY A 184 -19.72 1.00 -3.71
CA GLY A 184 -18.78 -0.08 -3.44
C GLY A 184 -17.31 0.34 -3.34
N LYS A 185 -17.06 1.39 -2.61
CA LYS A 185 -15.69 1.70 -2.19
C LYS A 185 -15.25 0.64 -1.18
N LEU A 186 -14.10 0.04 -1.40
CA LEU A 186 -13.44 -0.79 -0.41
C LEU A 186 -12.74 0.14 0.60
N GLU A 187 -12.88 -0.14 1.87
CA GLU A 187 -12.20 0.57 2.96
C GLU A 187 -11.32 -0.41 3.71
N LEU A 188 -10.09 0.01 4.00
CA LEU A 188 -9.15 -0.75 4.82
C LEU A 188 -9.13 -0.14 6.22
N ARG A 189 -9.32 -0.96 7.24
CA ARG A 189 -9.27 -0.58 8.65
C ARG A 189 -8.37 -1.54 9.42
N GLU A 190 -7.59 -1.00 10.34
CA GLU A 190 -6.89 -1.82 11.32
C GLU A 190 -7.87 -2.18 12.43
N SER A 191 -8.05 -3.47 12.68
CA SER A 191 -8.86 -3.98 13.78
C SER A 191 -7.95 -4.17 14.98
N GLN A 192 -8.32 -3.59 16.12
CA GLN A 192 -7.63 -3.73 17.40
C GLN A 192 -8.12 -4.95 18.16
#